data_0885b229e37746a94822d14159f79609
#
_entry.id   0885b229e37746a94822d14159f79609
#
_cell.length_a   1.000
_cell.length_b   1.000
_cell.length_c   1.000
_cell.angle_alpha   90.00
_cell.angle_beta   90.00
_cell.angle_gamma   90.00
#
_symmetry.space_group_name_H-M   'P 1'
#
loop_
_entity.id
_entity.type
_entity.pdbx_description
1 polymer ?
#
loop_
_entity_poly.entity_id
_entity_poly.type
_entity_poly.pdbx_seq_one_letter_code
_entity_poly.pdbx_strand_id
1 'polypeptide(L)'
;FSVSRYLNTTDYFPWKVLQAIRLGETLSFTQQDATGSESLPEATSMTKVFQLAEDGVLLSNLEHFTSDLAVKIPLQDTMLPKFKVPQGKTSAQFLYELCEASMLEMGVTTPVYVNRLKEELTVIHDMGFDDYFLIVWDIMRFAREQGIQTGAGRGSAAGSLVSYLLRITGVDPIHYN
;
A
#
# COMPACT_ATOMS: atom_id res chain seq x y z
N PHE A 1 -15.51 -26.57 18.36
CA PHE A 1 -15.11 -25.23 17.84
C PHE A 1 -15.74 -25.09 16.46
N SER A 2 -16.71 -24.17 16.28
CA SER A 2 -17.17 -23.81 14.95
C SER A 2 -16.31 -22.66 14.44
N VAL A 3 -15.78 -22.80 13.24
CA VAL A 3 -15.03 -21.74 12.59
C VAL A 3 -16.01 -20.93 11.75
N SER A 4 -16.20 -19.64 12.09
CA SER A 4 -16.99 -18.74 11.26
C SER A 4 -16.16 -18.32 10.04
N ARG A 5 -16.73 -18.47 8.86
CA ARG A 5 -16.08 -18.16 7.57
C ARG A 5 -16.70 -16.97 6.85
N TYR A 6 -17.88 -16.55 7.24
CA TYR A 6 -18.62 -15.42 6.69
C TYR A 6 -19.54 -14.81 7.75
N LEU A 7 -19.99 -13.57 7.54
CA LEU A 7 -20.76 -12.82 8.55
C LEU A 7 -22.21 -13.29 8.65
N ASN A 8 -22.90 -13.35 7.53
CA ASN A 8 -24.33 -13.71 7.48
C ASN A 8 -24.50 -15.00 6.70
N THR A 9 -25.60 -15.69 6.94
CA THR A 9 -25.96 -16.90 6.18
C THR A 9 -26.09 -16.66 4.68
N THR A 10 -26.47 -15.42 4.28
CA THR A 10 -26.54 -14.98 2.88
C THR A 10 -25.19 -14.86 2.21
N ASP A 11 -24.11 -14.73 2.98
CA ASP A 11 -22.73 -14.54 2.47
C ASP A 11 -22.08 -15.88 2.10
N TYR A 12 -22.77 -17.00 2.34
CA TYR A 12 -22.29 -18.33 1.99
C TYR A 12 -21.96 -18.46 0.48
N PHE A 13 -22.85 -17.96 -0.38
CA PHE A 13 -22.65 -18.05 -1.82
C PHE A 13 -21.43 -17.23 -2.31
N PRO A 14 -21.29 -15.93 -1.99
CA PRO A 14 -20.08 -15.16 -2.30
C PRO A 14 -18.81 -15.83 -1.77
N TRP A 15 -18.84 -16.38 -0.56
CA TRP A 15 -17.70 -17.09 0.02
C TRP A 15 -17.33 -18.33 -0.81
N LYS A 16 -18.32 -19.14 -1.22
CA LYS A 16 -18.10 -20.33 -2.05
C LYS A 16 -17.51 -19.98 -3.42
N VAL A 17 -17.95 -18.88 -4.04
CA VAL A 17 -17.35 -18.33 -5.27
C VAL A 17 -15.88 -18.02 -5.08
N LEU A 18 -15.54 -17.31 -3.99
CA LEU A 18 -14.15 -16.96 -3.68
C LEU A 18 -13.28 -18.20 -3.46
N GLN A 19 -13.82 -19.26 -2.81
CA GLN A 19 -13.09 -20.51 -2.64
C GLN A 19 -12.85 -21.23 -3.98
N ALA A 20 -13.85 -21.29 -4.86
CA ALA A 20 -13.71 -21.88 -6.17
C ALA A 20 -12.66 -21.14 -7.02
N ILE A 21 -12.66 -19.81 -7.01
CA ILE A 21 -11.63 -18.99 -7.66
C ILE A 21 -10.24 -19.31 -7.10
N ARG A 22 -10.11 -19.41 -5.77
CA ARG A 22 -8.84 -19.71 -5.11
C ARG A 22 -8.29 -21.08 -5.48
N LEU A 23 -9.17 -22.08 -5.65
CA LEU A 23 -8.80 -23.46 -5.95
C LEU A 23 -8.71 -23.75 -7.44
N GLY A 24 -9.13 -22.81 -8.32
CA GLY A 24 -9.22 -23.02 -9.76
C GLY A 24 -10.30 -24.05 -10.16
N GLU A 25 -11.34 -24.19 -9.32
CA GLU A 25 -12.41 -25.17 -9.52
C GLU A 25 -13.66 -24.53 -10.12
N THR A 26 -14.46 -25.34 -10.81
CA THR A 26 -15.77 -24.92 -11.31
C THR A 26 -16.81 -25.02 -10.18
N LEU A 27 -17.67 -24.01 -10.05
CA LEU A 27 -18.78 -24.04 -9.09
C LEU A 27 -19.77 -25.15 -9.47
N SER A 28 -19.76 -26.21 -8.68
CA SER A 28 -20.84 -27.21 -8.70
C SER A 28 -21.81 -26.92 -7.56
N PHE A 29 -23.06 -26.64 -7.88
CA PHE A 29 -24.13 -26.42 -6.91
C PHE A 29 -24.83 -27.75 -6.61
N THR A 30 -24.74 -28.19 -5.35
CA THR A 30 -25.72 -29.12 -4.79
C THR A 30 -26.51 -28.39 -3.71
N GLN A 31 -27.82 -28.59 -3.72
CA GLN A 31 -28.75 -27.95 -2.78
C GLN A 31 -28.44 -28.29 -1.29
N GLN A 32 -27.64 -29.32 -1.06
CA GLN A 32 -27.19 -29.77 0.27
C GLN A 32 -26.07 -28.94 0.88
N ASP A 33 -25.37 -28.10 0.10
CA ASP A 33 -24.25 -27.32 0.57
C ASP A 33 -24.63 -25.99 1.27
N ALA A 34 -25.93 -25.64 1.26
CA ALA A 34 -26.41 -24.35 1.76
C ALA A 34 -26.85 -24.39 3.23
N THR A 35 -26.03 -24.96 4.11
CA THR A 35 -26.41 -25.04 5.53
C THR A 35 -26.25 -23.74 6.30
N GLY A 36 -25.47 -22.78 5.78
CA GLY A 36 -25.20 -21.52 6.48
C GLY A 36 -24.58 -21.69 7.88
N SER A 37 -24.13 -22.90 8.22
CA SER A 37 -23.67 -23.30 9.56
C SER A 37 -22.32 -22.64 9.95
N GLU A 38 -21.62 -22.06 9.02
CA GLU A 38 -20.33 -21.41 9.25
C GLU A 38 -20.42 -19.87 9.25
N SER A 39 -21.65 -19.32 9.35
CA SER A 39 -21.84 -17.88 9.57
C SER A 39 -21.46 -17.51 11.00
N LEU A 40 -21.11 -16.23 11.18
CA LEU A 40 -20.87 -15.72 12.54
C LEU A 40 -22.20 -15.75 13.31
N PRO A 41 -22.29 -16.50 14.42
CA PRO A 41 -23.52 -16.57 15.20
C PRO A 41 -23.79 -15.22 15.87
N GLU A 42 -25.05 -14.82 15.93
CA GLU A 42 -25.47 -13.66 16.70
C GLU A 42 -25.12 -13.84 18.20
N ALA A 43 -24.78 -12.73 18.87
CA ALA A 43 -24.43 -12.74 20.29
C ALA A 43 -25.52 -13.39 21.16
N THR A 44 -26.78 -13.16 20.85
CA THR A 44 -27.94 -13.78 21.53
C THR A 44 -27.99 -15.29 21.39
N SER A 45 -27.59 -15.82 20.24
CA SER A 45 -27.53 -17.27 19.99
C SER A 45 -26.36 -17.91 20.74
N MET A 46 -25.22 -17.23 20.77
CA MET A 46 -24.05 -17.68 21.56
C MET A 46 -24.35 -17.68 23.05
N THR A 47 -25.00 -16.64 23.58
CA THR A 47 -25.40 -16.55 24.98
C THR A 47 -26.29 -17.73 25.38
N LYS A 48 -27.28 -18.10 24.53
CA LYS A 48 -28.13 -19.26 24.78
C LYS A 48 -27.35 -20.58 24.84
N VAL A 49 -26.40 -20.78 23.92
CA VAL A 49 -25.55 -22.00 23.91
C VAL A 49 -24.73 -22.10 25.19
N PHE A 50 -24.14 -21.00 25.65
CA PHE A 50 -23.34 -20.97 26.88
C PHE A 50 -24.20 -21.08 28.15
N GLN A 51 -25.42 -20.54 28.16
CA GLN A 51 -26.36 -20.70 29.27
C GLN A 51 -26.83 -22.14 29.40
N LEU A 52 -27.03 -22.85 28.29
CA LEU A 52 -27.38 -24.30 28.30
C LEU A 52 -26.22 -25.19 28.79
N ALA A 53 -24.98 -24.69 28.70
CA ALA A 53 -23.78 -25.39 29.18
C ALA A 53 -23.47 -25.13 30.66
N GLU A 54 -24.33 -24.41 31.41
CA GLU A 54 -24.12 -23.97 32.81
C GLU A 54 -22.79 -23.19 33.06
N ASP A 55 -22.16 -22.71 32.02
CA ASP A 55 -20.84 -22.08 32.08
C ASP A 55 -20.92 -20.52 32.08
N GLY A 56 -21.58 -19.95 33.10
CA GLY A 56 -21.54 -18.51 33.34
C GLY A 56 -20.11 -17.95 33.50
N VAL A 57 -19.20 -18.78 33.95
CA VAL A 57 -17.77 -18.44 34.08
C VAL A 57 -17.10 -18.22 32.72
N LEU A 58 -17.51 -18.94 31.68
CA LEU A 58 -16.93 -18.84 30.33
C LEU A 58 -17.29 -17.52 29.67
N LEU A 59 -18.52 -17.05 29.82
CA LEU A 59 -18.95 -15.72 29.32
C LEU A 59 -18.24 -14.58 30.06
N SER A 60 -18.15 -14.65 31.38
CA SER A 60 -17.43 -13.66 32.19
C SER A 60 -15.96 -13.59 31.83
N ASN A 61 -15.30 -14.74 31.62
CA ASN A 61 -13.90 -14.80 31.18
C ASN A 61 -13.73 -14.25 29.76
N LEU A 62 -14.68 -14.49 28.87
CA LEU A 62 -14.66 -13.96 27.49
C LEU A 62 -14.83 -12.43 27.49
N GLU A 63 -15.73 -11.89 28.32
CA GLU A 63 -15.92 -10.45 28.49
C GLU A 63 -14.65 -9.79 29.06
N HIS A 64 -14.02 -10.40 30.07
CA HIS A 64 -12.76 -9.92 30.62
C HIS A 64 -11.64 -9.96 29.56
N PHE A 65 -11.50 -11.06 28.86
CA PHE A 65 -10.50 -11.22 27.81
C PHE A 65 -10.69 -10.21 26.69
N THR A 66 -11.94 -9.96 26.23
CA THR A 66 -12.22 -8.98 25.18
C THR A 66 -12.03 -7.55 25.63
N SER A 67 -12.29 -7.21 26.89
CA SER A 67 -12.01 -5.89 27.45
C SER A 67 -10.51 -5.59 27.54
N ASP A 68 -9.72 -6.59 27.93
CA ASP A 68 -8.26 -6.47 28.02
C ASP A 68 -7.58 -6.41 26.64
N LEU A 69 -8.24 -6.95 25.60
CA LEU A 69 -7.78 -6.89 24.20
C LEU A 69 -8.17 -5.59 23.48
N ALA A 70 -8.89 -4.67 24.12
CA ALA A 70 -9.24 -3.37 23.57
C ALA A 70 -8.01 -2.44 23.45
N VAL A 71 -6.96 -2.92 22.79
CA VAL A 71 -5.76 -2.15 22.50
C VAL A 71 -6.08 -1.11 21.44
N LYS A 72 -6.07 0.16 21.81
CA LYS A 72 -6.07 1.25 20.84
C LYS A 72 -4.67 1.35 20.24
N ILE A 73 -4.53 0.93 19.01
CA ILE A 73 -3.30 1.18 18.25
C ILE A 73 -3.32 2.66 17.87
N PRO A 74 -2.44 3.51 18.44
CA PRO A 74 -2.37 4.89 18.02
C PRO A 74 -1.90 4.93 16.56
N LEU A 75 -2.72 5.49 15.67
CA LEU A 75 -2.29 5.81 14.32
C LEU A 75 -1.26 6.94 14.45
N GLN A 76 -0.01 6.62 14.17
CA GLN A 76 1.04 7.62 14.09
C GLN A 76 1.01 8.28 12.71
N ASP A 77 1.38 9.55 12.66
CA ASP A 77 1.61 10.22 11.39
C ASP A 77 2.68 9.47 10.59
N THR A 78 2.54 9.46 9.28
CA THR A 78 3.49 8.81 8.39
C THR A 78 4.87 9.42 8.57
N MET A 79 5.78 8.70 9.22
CA MET A 79 7.17 9.13 9.38
C MET A 79 7.99 8.66 8.18
N LEU A 80 8.18 9.53 7.20
CA LEU A 80 9.14 9.30 6.14
C LEU A 80 10.57 9.55 6.65
N PRO A 81 11.53 8.68 6.30
CA PRO A 81 12.92 8.91 6.66
C PRO A 81 13.44 10.20 6.00
N LYS A 82 14.34 10.92 6.69
CA LYS A 82 14.96 12.13 6.18
C LYS A 82 16.24 11.79 5.41
N PHE A 83 16.38 12.38 4.22
CA PHE A 83 17.62 12.27 3.44
C PHE A 83 18.66 13.25 3.96
N LYS A 84 19.92 12.83 4.03
CA LYS A 84 21.01 13.69 4.47
C LYS A 84 21.51 14.55 3.29
N VAL A 85 20.94 15.74 3.18
CA VAL A 85 21.35 16.72 2.15
C VAL A 85 22.67 17.42 2.50
N PRO A 86 23.38 18.00 1.50
CA PRO A 86 24.54 18.84 1.75
C PRO A 86 24.22 20.03 2.67
N GLN A 87 25.23 20.49 3.43
CA GLN A 87 25.04 21.63 4.38
C GLN A 87 24.50 22.87 3.64
N GLY A 88 23.53 23.52 4.29
CA GLY A 88 22.95 24.78 3.81
C GLY A 88 21.82 24.60 2.79
N LYS A 89 21.39 23.37 2.49
CA LYS A 89 20.30 23.08 1.55
C LYS A 89 19.14 22.37 2.22
N THR A 90 17.92 22.61 1.71
CA THR A 90 16.76 21.78 2.00
C THR A 90 16.67 20.61 1.01
N SER A 91 15.89 19.57 1.36
CA SER A 91 15.64 18.44 0.46
C SER A 91 15.02 18.89 -0.86
N ALA A 92 14.07 19.83 -0.82
CA ALA A 92 13.44 20.39 -2.01
C ALA A 92 14.44 21.12 -2.92
N GLN A 93 15.33 21.93 -2.34
CA GLN A 93 16.36 22.64 -3.10
C GLN A 93 17.33 21.67 -3.77
N PHE A 94 17.78 20.65 -3.03
CA PHE A 94 18.71 19.66 -3.55
C PHE A 94 18.05 18.78 -4.64
N LEU A 95 16.80 18.41 -4.48
CA LEU A 95 16.03 17.70 -5.48
C LEU A 95 15.89 18.50 -6.78
N TYR A 96 15.55 19.80 -6.65
CA TYR A 96 15.46 20.72 -7.80
C TYR A 96 16.80 20.79 -8.56
N GLU A 97 17.90 21.03 -7.86
CA GLU A 97 19.25 21.11 -8.47
C GLU A 97 19.64 19.85 -9.23
N LEU A 98 19.34 18.66 -8.67
CA LEU A 98 19.60 17.38 -9.33
C LEU A 98 18.79 17.24 -10.63
N CYS A 99 17.51 17.63 -10.59
CA CYS A 99 16.66 17.60 -11.79
C CYS A 99 17.14 18.61 -12.84
N GLU A 100 17.49 19.82 -12.44
CA GLU A 100 18.01 20.85 -13.35
C GLU A 100 19.33 20.43 -14.02
N ALA A 101 20.26 19.91 -13.24
CA ALA A 101 21.51 19.37 -13.76
C ALA A 101 21.28 18.25 -14.78
N SER A 102 20.37 17.34 -14.47
CA SER A 102 20.03 16.23 -15.36
C SER A 102 19.32 16.70 -16.63
N MET A 103 18.45 17.71 -16.56
CA MET A 103 17.84 18.33 -17.75
C MET A 103 18.88 18.90 -18.71
N LEU A 104 19.90 19.59 -18.18
CA LEU A 104 21.00 20.14 -18.96
C LEU A 104 21.84 19.02 -19.59
N GLU A 105 22.18 17.99 -18.82
CA GLU A 105 22.96 16.83 -19.29
C GLU A 105 22.24 16.08 -20.42
N MET A 106 20.92 15.90 -20.29
CA MET A 106 20.09 15.20 -21.28
C MET A 106 19.69 16.07 -22.47
N GLY A 107 19.92 17.39 -22.41
CA GLY A 107 19.52 18.33 -23.46
C GLY A 107 18.00 18.57 -23.58
N VAL A 108 17.23 18.26 -22.53
CA VAL A 108 15.76 18.38 -22.54
C VAL A 108 15.32 19.67 -21.86
N THR A 109 15.66 20.81 -22.44
CA THR A 109 15.47 22.16 -21.87
C THR A 109 14.34 22.97 -22.49
N THR A 110 13.44 22.34 -23.23
CA THR A 110 12.31 23.07 -23.84
C THR A 110 11.29 23.53 -22.79
N PRO A 111 10.49 24.57 -23.08
CA PRO A 111 9.49 25.09 -22.15
C PRO A 111 8.52 24.01 -21.61
N VAL A 112 8.22 22.99 -22.42
CA VAL A 112 7.34 21.89 -22.02
C VAL A 112 7.94 21.12 -20.84
N TYR A 113 9.22 20.75 -20.93
CA TYR A 113 9.94 20.06 -19.85
C TYR A 113 10.08 20.93 -18.59
N VAL A 114 10.43 22.21 -18.77
CA VAL A 114 10.59 23.16 -17.66
C VAL A 114 9.28 23.34 -16.89
N ASN A 115 8.15 23.52 -17.59
CA ASN A 115 6.86 23.69 -16.96
C ASN A 115 6.43 22.40 -16.23
N ARG A 116 6.56 21.26 -16.87
CA ARG A 116 6.22 19.97 -16.29
C ARG A 116 7.07 19.68 -15.03
N LEU A 117 8.37 19.97 -15.07
CA LEU A 117 9.25 19.81 -13.91
C LEU A 117 8.78 20.67 -12.73
N LYS A 118 8.42 21.93 -12.96
CA LYS A 118 7.92 22.82 -11.92
C LYS A 118 6.63 22.30 -11.28
N GLU A 119 5.69 21.84 -12.12
CA GLU A 119 4.42 21.27 -11.66
C GLU A 119 4.67 20.03 -10.77
N GLU A 120 5.48 19.07 -11.24
CA GLU A 120 5.75 17.86 -10.49
C GLU A 120 6.49 18.14 -9.18
N LEU A 121 7.51 19.00 -9.19
CA LEU A 121 8.24 19.34 -7.96
C LEU A 121 7.36 20.08 -6.94
N THR A 122 6.42 20.91 -7.39
CA THR A 122 5.45 21.53 -6.49
C THR A 122 4.59 20.48 -5.80
N VAL A 123 4.03 19.54 -6.56
CA VAL A 123 3.21 18.45 -5.99
C VAL A 123 4.02 17.58 -5.04
N ILE A 124 5.26 17.22 -5.42
CA ILE A 124 6.14 16.39 -4.56
C ILE A 124 6.44 17.10 -3.24
N HIS A 125 6.71 18.41 -3.29
CA HIS A 125 7.00 19.23 -2.13
C HIS A 125 5.77 19.37 -1.22
N ASP A 126 4.62 19.71 -1.78
CA ASP A 126 3.37 19.89 -1.03
C ASP A 126 2.92 18.60 -0.33
N MET A 127 3.22 17.46 -0.92
CA MET A 127 2.98 16.13 -0.32
C MET A 127 4.08 15.68 0.65
N GLY A 128 5.19 16.42 0.78
CA GLY A 128 6.32 16.09 1.66
C GLY A 128 7.16 14.90 1.21
N PHE A 129 7.23 14.62 -0.10
CA PHE A 129 7.96 13.48 -0.66
C PHE A 129 9.36 13.82 -1.19
N ASP A 130 9.89 15.02 -0.97
CA ASP A 130 11.24 15.41 -1.40
C ASP A 130 12.31 14.39 -0.94
N ASP A 131 12.31 14.06 0.35
CA ASP A 131 13.26 13.11 0.93
C ASP A 131 13.10 11.70 0.33
N TYR A 132 11.87 11.29 0.03
CA TYR A 132 11.60 9.98 -0.58
C TYR A 132 12.24 9.87 -1.98
N PHE A 133 12.06 10.90 -2.82
CA PHE A 133 12.67 10.92 -4.14
C PHE A 133 14.20 10.91 -4.07
N LEU A 134 14.78 11.64 -3.12
CA LEU A 134 16.23 11.66 -2.89
C LEU A 134 16.77 10.30 -2.44
N ILE A 135 16.05 9.59 -1.56
CA ILE A 135 16.44 8.25 -1.12
C ILE A 135 16.44 7.27 -2.30
N VAL A 136 15.37 7.28 -3.11
CA VAL A 136 15.27 6.40 -4.28
C VAL A 136 16.34 6.75 -5.31
N TRP A 137 16.59 8.05 -5.56
CA TRP A 137 17.68 8.50 -6.42
C TRP A 137 19.02 7.98 -5.96
N ASP A 138 19.34 8.05 -4.66
CA ASP A 138 20.63 7.60 -4.12
C ASP A 138 20.82 6.09 -4.28
N ILE A 139 19.77 5.30 -4.05
CA ILE A 139 19.77 3.85 -4.31
C ILE A 139 20.06 3.56 -5.78
N MET A 140 19.39 4.26 -6.69
CA MET A 140 19.56 4.07 -8.13
C MET A 140 20.91 4.55 -8.61
N ARG A 141 21.44 5.64 -8.02
CA ARG A 141 22.81 6.12 -8.26
C ARG A 141 23.83 5.06 -7.85
N PHE A 142 23.73 4.55 -6.62
CA PHE A 142 24.60 3.49 -6.11
C PHE A 142 24.59 2.25 -7.01
N ALA A 143 23.40 1.80 -7.41
CA ALA A 143 23.28 0.63 -8.29
C ALA A 143 24.04 0.84 -9.61
N ARG A 144 23.90 2.02 -10.24
CA ARG A 144 24.63 2.36 -11.48
C ARG A 144 26.13 2.39 -11.27
N GLU A 145 26.61 3.01 -10.17
CA GLU A 145 28.04 3.10 -9.84
C GLU A 145 28.67 1.70 -9.62
N GLN A 146 27.87 0.76 -9.10
CA GLN A 146 28.29 -0.63 -8.89
C GLN A 146 28.05 -1.56 -10.10
N GLY A 147 27.54 -1.03 -11.21
CA GLY A 147 27.22 -1.85 -12.40
C GLY A 147 26.06 -2.82 -12.19
N ILE A 148 25.23 -2.60 -11.17
CA ILE A 148 24.05 -3.41 -10.91
C ILE A 148 22.95 -3.03 -11.90
N GLN A 149 22.45 -3.99 -12.65
CA GLN A 149 21.34 -3.76 -13.58
C GLN A 149 20.05 -3.48 -12.84
N THR A 150 19.39 -2.39 -13.22
CA THR A 150 18.07 -2.00 -12.72
C THR A 150 17.06 -2.01 -13.86
N GLY A 151 15.79 -2.25 -13.52
CA GLY A 151 14.69 -2.18 -14.52
C GLY A 151 14.44 -0.76 -14.99
N ALA A 152 13.84 -0.61 -16.18
CA ALA A 152 13.47 0.69 -16.76
C ALA A 152 12.38 1.45 -15.99
N GLY A 153 11.85 0.88 -14.92
CA GLY A 153 10.73 1.40 -14.17
C GLY A 153 9.44 0.64 -14.43
N ARG A 154 8.45 0.80 -13.54
CA ARG A 154 7.13 0.18 -13.66
C ARG A 154 6.07 1.03 -12.98
N GLY A 155 4.80 0.82 -13.38
CA GLY A 155 3.66 1.51 -12.79
C GLY A 155 3.63 3.01 -13.13
N SER A 156 2.93 3.79 -12.32
CA SER A 156 2.73 5.23 -12.54
C SER A 156 4.01 6.06 -12.48
N ALA A 157 5.07 5.56 -11.83
CA ALA A 157 6.36 6.25 -11.77
C ALA A 157 6.99 6.51 -13.16
N ALA A 158 6.65 5.69 -14.16
CA ALA A 158 7.09 5.89 -15.54
C ALA A 158 6.50 7.17 -16.19
N GLY A 159 5.39 7.69 -15.65
CA GLY A 159 4.78 8.95 -16.11
C GLY A 159 5.34 10.20 -15.43
N SER A 160 6.33 10.07 -14.52
CA SER A 160 6.93 11.21 -13.82
C SER A 160 8.21 11.66 -14.49
N LEU A 161 8.27 12.96 -14.84
CA LEU A 161 9.47 13.60 -15.39
C LEU A 161 10.59 13.65 -14.34
N VAL A 162 10.26 13.92 -13.07
CA VAL A 162 11.24 13.91 -11.97
C VAL A 162 11.88 12.53 -11.86
N SER A 163 11.09 11.44 -11.93
CA SER A 163 11.62 10.07 -11.92
C SER A 163 12.55 9.79 -13.11
N TYR A 164 12.23 10.30 -14.29
CA TYR A 164 13.06 10.18 -15.49
C TYR A 164 14.38 10.94 -15.34
N LEU A 165 14.33 12.21 -14.92
CA LEU A 165 15.51 13.04 -14.72
C LEU A 165 16.43 12.48 -13.64
N LEU A 166 15.90 11.91 -12.58
CA LEU A 166 16.68 11.23 -11.53
C LEU A 166 17.20 9.85 -11.96
N ARG A 167 16.88 9.43 -13.19
CA ARG A 167 17.22 8.10 -13.73
C ARG A 167 16.69 6.95 -12.87
N ILE A 168 15.54 7.17 -12.21
CA ILE A 168 14.76 6.14 -11.52
C ILE A 168 13.99 5.32 -12.56
N THR A 169 13.50 5.98 -13.63
CA THR A 169 12.89 5.34 -14.79
C THR A 169 13.68 5.64 -16.06
N GLY A 170 13.57 4.76 -17.05
CA GLY A 170 14.24 4.93 -18.35
C GLY A 170 13.31 5.46 -19.45
N VAL A 171 12.05 5.82 -19.10
CA VAL A 171 11.04 6.24 -20.07
C VAL A 171 10.83 7.74 -19.94
N ASP A 172 10.97 8.48 -21.05
CA ASP A 172 10.68 9.91 -21.12
C ASP A 172 9.16 10.14 -21.22
N PRO A 173 8.52 10.66 -20.16
CA PRO A 173 7.06 10.80 -20.13
C PRO A 173 6.52 11.91 -21.05
N ILE A 174 7.38 12.83 -21.52
CA ILE A 174 6.97 13.86 -22.45
C ILE A 174 7.01 13.35 -23.89
N HIS A 175 7.97 12.50 -24.19
CA HIS A 175 8.10 11.92 -25.53
C HIS A 175 6.98 10.91 -25.85
N TYR A 176 6.57 10.11 -24.86
CA TYR A 176 5.57 9.06 -25.06
C TYR A 176 4.14 9.45 -24.71
N ASN A 177 3.92 10.59 -24.05
CA ASN A 177 2.65 11.21 -23.63
C ASN A 177 1.61 10.19 -23.15
#